data_dc9f193b5808ba8ccd3f3e69c2b47ed1
#
_entry.id   dc9f193b5808ba8ccd3f3e69c2b47ed1
#
_cell.length_a   1.000
_cell.length_b   1.000
_cell.length_c   1.000
_cell.angle_alpha   90.00
_cell.angle_beta   90.00
_cell.angle_gamma   90.00
#
_symmetry.space_group_name_H-M   'P 1'
#
loop_
_entity.id
_entity.type
_entity.pdbx_description
1 polymer ?
#
loop_
_entity_poly.entity_id
_entity_poly.type
_entity_poly.pdbx_seq_one_letter_code
_entity_poly.pdbx_strand_id
1 'polypeptide(L)'
;MNITKHYKMYKKGKNWCYMAIATLAVAVGVLSVSQGVSADATNSIANTTSVSVAPQETQSQTTGVTTKVMSSTQDTNEMTNDQGASAAQDDQQALVESKSAVAPQAATPQNGWQTDNESSYYYKDGQKVIGQQSIDGKNYYFNDQGQQQKNYFLNQANRTYYFQADGTRLDDGFYNNWGHTYYFQKDGSRLDNGFYNNWGHTYYFQKDGSRLDNGFYNNWGHTYYFGQGGVRLDDGFYNNWGHTYYFGQGGVRLDDGFYNNWGHTYYFQKDGSRLDNGFYNNWGHTYYFGNDGARWDNRFMNAWGNVYYFGKDGALLQGRSTNLGYGNLDFDSQGRLTSSNAFIGSIVNGAIQGWAQHQILPSLTLAQAILESAWGKSSLASQYHNLFGIKGSYKGMSVNMPTYEEYGGRMVLINDAFRRYPDNNASVQDHTDFLIKNSRYHNLIGVRDANTATYLIRADGYATASSYTNSLRSVINTYDLTRYDRVAFNLE
;
A
#
# COMPACT_ATOMS: atom_id res chain seq x y z
N MET A 1 -30.74 43.75 -34.34
CA MET A 1 -29.57 43.27 -33.61
C MET A 1 -28.44 43.06 -34.60
N ASN A 2 -27.43 43.91 -34.56
CA ASN A 2 -26.27 43.72 -35.42
C ASN A 2 -25.39 42.60 -34.82
N ILE A 3 -25.36 41.49 -35.51
CA ILE A 3 -24.46 40.39 -35.15
C ILE A 3 -23.09 40.72 -35.73
N THR A 4 -22.15 41.14 -34.88
CA THR A 4 -20.77 41.35 -35.29
C THR A 4 -20.11 39.96 -35.43
N LYS A 5 -19.87 39.52 -36.66
CA LYS A 5 -19.19 38.28 -36.95
C LYS A 5 -17.67 38.44 -36.73
N HIS A 6 -17.08 37.66 -35.84
CA HIS A 6 -15.64 37.57 -35.64
C HIS A 6 -15.11 36.34 -36.35
N TYR A 7 -13.95 36.46 -36.99
CA TYR A 7 -13.32 35.41 -37.77
C TYR A 7 -11.95 35.06 -37.17
N LYS A 8 -11.63 33.76 -37.16
CA LYS A 8 -10.36 33.23 -36.69
C LYS A 8 -9.50 32.83 -37.88
N MET A 9 -8.23 33.30 -37.89
CA MET A 9 -7.25 32.92 -38.92
C MET A 9 -6.39 31.73 -38.46
N TYR A 10 -6.21 30.75 -39.29
CA TYR A 10 -5.19 29.72 -39.11
C TYR A 10 -4.53 29.39 -40.45
N LYS A 11 -3.27 28.89 -40.39
CA LYS A 11 -2.46 28.63 -41.57
C LYS A 11 -2.55 27.14 -41.95
N LYS A 12 -2.95 26.86 -43.19
CA LYS A 12 -2.80 25.55 -43.81
C LYS A 12 -1.79 25.67 -44.97
N GLY A 13 -0.57 25.14 -44.75
CA GLY A 13 0.53 25.31 -45.69
C GLY A 13 1.00 26.76 -45.78
N LYS A 14 1.03 27.33 -47.00
CA LYS A 14 1.43 28.75 -47.24
C LYS A 14 0.28 29.75 -47.10
N ASN A 15 -0.98 29.29 -46.93
CA ASN A 15 -2.16 30.18 -46.95
C ASN A 15 -2.79 30.26 -45.53
N TRP A 16 -3.33 31.45 -45.21
CA TRP A 16 -4.05 31.73 -44.00
C TRP A 16 -5.55 31.54 -44.26
N CYS A 17 -6.22 30.82 -43.38
CA CYS A 17 -7.67 30.58 -43.45
C CYS A 17 -8.37 31.22 -42.25
N TYR A 18 -9.54 31.83 -42.48
CA TYR A 18 -10.37 32.45 -41.45
C TYR A 18 -11.46 31.45 -40.99
N MET A 19 -11.68 31.44 -39.71
CA MET A 19 -12.83 30.69 -39.13
C MET A 19 -13.86 31.70 -38.62
N ALA A 20 -15.10 31.54 -39.01
CA ALA A 20 -16.18 32.38 -38.50
C ALA A 20 -16.46 32.06 -37.04
N ILE A 21 -16.18 32.98 -36.14
CA ILE A 21 -16.56 32.89 -34.74
C ILE A 21 -17.88 33.63 -34.61
N ALA A 22 -18.94 32.92 -34.32
CA ALA A 22 -20.21 33.55 -33.93
C ALA A 22 -20.03 34.00 -32.46
N THR A 23 -19.61 35.24 -32.24
CA THR A 23 -19.70 35.85 -30.93
C THR A 23 -21.14 36.22 -30.68
N LEU A 24 -21.83 35.40 -29.86
CA LEU A 24 -22.99 35.89 -29.13
C LEU A 24 -22.46 36.90 -28.10
N ALA A 25 -22.83 38.17 -28.25
CA ALA A 25 -22.71 39.12 -27.16
C ALA A 25 -23.61 38.59 -26.03
N VAL A 26 -23.01 38.03 -25.00
CA VAL A 26 -23.72 37.72 -23.76
C VAL A 26 -24.03 39.08 -23.14
N ALA A 27 -25.27 39.55 -23.36
CA ALA A 27 -25.79 40.58 -22.50
C ALA A 27 -25.85 39.97 -21.10
N VAL A 28 -25.01 40.45 -20.18
CA VAL A 28 -25.16 40.17 -18.76
C VAL A 28 -26.45 40.84 -18.31
N GLY A 29 -27.54 40.10 -18.42
CA GLY A 29 -28.78 40.44 -17.76
C GLY A 29 -28.58 40.11 -16.28
N VAL A 30 -28.40 41.14 -15.48
CA VAL A 30 -28.54 41.05 -14.03
C VAL A 30 -30.01 40.67 -13.78
N LEU A 31 -30.30 39.40 -13.58
CA LEU A 31 -31.56 38.96 -13.01
C LEU A 31 -31.47 39.25 -11.50
N SER A 32 -32.03 40.41 -11.13
CA SER A 32 -32.42 40.68 -9.75
C SER A 32 -33.52 39.69 -9.37
N VAL A 33 -33.16 38.67 -8.60
CA VAL A 33 -34.16 37.81 -7.94
C VAL A 33 -34.72 38.62 -6.78
N SER A 34 -35.95 39.10 -6.93
CA SER A 34 -36.75 39.63 -5.83
C SER A 34 -37.07 38.47 -4.88
N GLN A 35 -36.65 38.62 -3.63
CA GLN A 35 -37.05 37.75 -2.52
C GLN A 35 -38.57 37.94 -2.28
N GLY A 36 -39.33 36.90 -2.51
CA GLY A 36 -40.67 36.74 -1.98
C GLY A 36 -40.60 36.09 -0.59
N VAL A 37 -40.87 36.90 0.41
CA VAL A 37 -41.08 36.43 1.79
C VAL A 37 -42.48 35.83 1.86
N SER A 38 -42.62 34.59 2.32
CA SER A 38 -43.88 34.09 2.87
C SER A 38 -43.60 33.28 4.11
N ALA A 39 -44.17 33.75 5.20
CA ALA A 39 -44.08 33.19 6.54
C ALA A 39 -45.16 32.12 6.77
N ASP A 40 -44.97 31.40 7.86
CA ASP A 40 -45.88 30.57 8.69
C ASP A 40 -45.87 29.05 8.41
N ALA A 41 -45.73 28.18 9.38
CA ALA A 41 -46.15 28.11 10.75
C ALA A 41 -45.48 26.93 11.48
N THR A 42 -45.04 27.19 12.67
CA THR A 42 -45.16 26.49 13.98
C THR A 42 -45.23 24.97 14.11
N ASN A 43 -44.43 24.54 15.11
CA ASN A 43 -44.62 23.51 16.15
C ASN A 43 -43.71 22.28 16.01
N SER A 44 -43.10 21.72 17.00
CA SER A 44 -42.88 21.91 18.44
C SER A 44 -41.91 20.84 18.94
N ILE A 45 -40.98 21.20 19.79
CA ILE A 45 -40.43 20.51 20.97
C ILE A 45 -40.19 18.98 20.88
N ALA A 46 -38.92 18.58 21.08
CA ALA A 46 -38.51 17.64 22.13
C ALA A 46 -37.01 17.71 22.41
N ASN A 47 -36.68 18.07 23.61
CA ASN A 47 -35.37 18.01 24.29
C ASN A 47 -34.87 16.56 24.37
N THR A 48 -33.60 16.34 24.09
CA THR A 48 -32.82 15.35 24.80
C THR A 48 -31.37 15.80 24.93
N THR A 49 -30.97 15.92 26.15
CA THR A 49 -29.68 16.27 26.75
C THR A 49 -28.60 15.27 26.33
N SER A 50 -27.50 15.73 25.74
CA SER A 50 -26.29 14.95 25.58
C SER A 50 -25.19 15.45 26.51
N VAL A 51 -24.77 14.58 27.39
CA VAL A 51 -23.66 14.77 28.33
C VAL A 51 -22.35 14.61 27.55
N SER A 52 -21.52 15.65 27.55
CA SER A 52 -20.16 15.59 27.05
C SER A 52 -19.22 15.11 28.17
N VAL A 53 -18.48 14.04 27.92
CA VAL A 53 -17.32 13.65 28.72
C VAL A 53 -16.08 13.86 27.90
N ALA A 54 -15.23 14.79 28.34
CA ALA A 54 -13.90 15.01 27.80
C ALA A 54 -12.91 13.99 28.39
N PRO A 55 -11.95 13.45 27.67
CA PRO A 55 -10.81 12.75 28.25
C PRO A 55 -9.68 13.72 28.55
N GLN A 56 -9.15 13.59 29.75
CA GLN A 56 -7.96 14.29 30.27
C GLN A 56 -6.68 13.86 29.50
N GLU A 57 -5.85 14.85 29.21
CA GLU A 57 -4.47 14.68 28.80
C GLU A 57 -3.61 14.19 29.98
N THR A 58 -2.86 13.12 29.76
CA THR A 58 -1.75 12.73 30.63
C THR A 58 -0.45 12.90 29.83
N GLN A 59 0.32 13.89 30.24
CA GLN A 59 1.71 14.11 29.80
C GLN A 59 2.58 12.99 30.37
N SER A 60 3.37 12.35 29.53
CA SER A 60 4.53 11.55 29.93
C SER A 60 5.76 12.00 29.17
N GLN A 61 6.77 12.30 29.96
CA GLN A 61 8.05 12.86 29.58
C GLN A 61 8.90 11.87 28.77
N THR A 62 9.56 12.42 27.77
CA THR A 62 10.60 11.83 26.94
C THR A 62 11.90 11.68 27.72
N THR A 63 12.46 10.49 27.83
CA THR A 63 13.89 10.31 28.05
C THR A 63 14.47 9.55 26.87
N GLY A 64 15.34 10.23 26.14
CA GLY A 64 16.07 9.70 25.01
C GLY A 64 17.16 8.70 25.45
N VAL A 65 17.24 7.58 24.73
CA VAL A 65 18.42 6.70 24.75
C VAL A 65 18.88 6.52 23.34
N THR A 66 20.04 7.05 23.08
CA THR A 66 20.84 6.90 21.85
C THR A 66 21.45 5.50 21.83
N THR A 67 21.10 4.70 20.84
CA THR A 67 21.79 3.42 20.62
C THR A 67 22.71 3.52 19.42
N LYS A 68 23.97 3.36 19.72
CA LYS A 68 25.13 3.36 18.84
C LYS A 68 25.18 2.05 18.04
N VAL A 69 25.24 2.17 16.73
CA VAL A 69 25.51 1.05 15.80
C VAL A 69 26.96 0.64 15.97
N MET A 70 27.21 -0.64 16.25
CA MET A 70 28.51 -1.27 16.06
C MET A 70 28.40 -2.38 15.01
N SER A 71 29.10 -2.15 13.94
CA SER A 71 29.47 -3.11 12.91
C SER A 71 30.54 -4.08 13.47
N SER A 72 30.37 -5.37 13.27
CA SER A 72 31.47 -6.32 13.39
C SER A 72 31.53 -7.26 12.21
N THR A 73 32.68 -7.23 11.61
CA THR A 73 33.28 -7.97 10.51
C THR A 73 33.29 -9.49 10.71
N GLN A 74 33.16 -10.16 9.57
CA GLN A 74 33.43 -11.57 9.33
C GLN A 74 34.85 -11.96 9.75
N ASP A 75 35.01 -13.17 10.29
CA ASP A 75 36.19 -13.98 10.10
C ASP A 75 35.84 -15.45 9.83
N THR A 76 36.24 -15.86 8.66
CA THR A 76 36.28 -17.22 8.15
C THR A 76 37.48 -17.96 8.74
N ASN A 77 37.27 -19.19 9.18
CA ASN A 77 38.39 -20.19 9.21
C ASN A 77 37.85 -21.58 8.85
N GLU A 78 38.21 -22.01 7.67
CA GLU A 78 38.32 -23.41 7.25
C GLU A 78 39.40 -24.13 8.06
N MET A 79 39.15 -25.39 8.43
CA MET A 79 40.21 -26.39 8.51
C MET A 79 39.66 -27.81 8.24
N THR A 80 40.10 -28.26 7.16
CA THR A 80 40.42 -29.54 6.51
C THR A 80 40.38 -30.81 7.33
N ASN A 81 39.82 -31.83 6.65
CA ASN A 81 40.00 -33.27 6.81
C ASN A 81 41.46 -33.69 7.01
N ASP A 82 41.67 -34.72 7.81
CA ASP A 82 42.53 -35.82 7.34
C ASP A 82 42.11 -37.17 7.92
N GLN A 83 42.17 -38.18 7.06
CA GLN A 83 42.00 -39.58 7.29
C GLN A 83 43.32 -40.23 7.59
N GLY A 84 43.32 -41.28 8.38
CA GLY A 84 44.51 -42.15 8.49
C GLY A 84 44.19 -43.42 9.24
N ALA A 85 43.90 -44.46 8.47
CA ALA A 85 43.91 -45.86 8.93
C ALA A 85 45.33 -46.39 9.06
N SER A 86 45.61 -47.27 9.99
CA SER A 86 46.30 -48.54 9.67
C SER A 86 46.53 -49.40 10.92
N ALA A 87 46.30 -50.66 10.73
CA ALA A 87 46.53 -51.82 11.58
C ALA A 87 48.01 -52.13 11.81
N ALA A 88 48.33 -52.81 12.88
CA ALA A 88 49.28 -53.95 12.87
C ALA A 88 49.16 -54.75 14.18
N GLN A 89 49.01 -56.04 13.98
CA GLN A 89 49.18 -57.11 14.96
C GLN A 89 50.63 -57.22 15.43
N ASP A 90 50.88 -57.72 16.62
CA ASP A 90 51.64 -58.93 16.79
C ASP A 90 51.66 -59.49 18.25
N ASP A 91 51.68 -60.81 18.27
CA ASP A 91 51.80 -61.82 19.25
C ASP A 91 52.75 -61.59 20.42
N GLN A 92 52.51 -62.16 21.60
CA GLN A 92 53.07 -63.43 22.09
C GLN A 92 52.79 -63.70 23.59
N GLN A 93 52.23 -64.92 23.82
CA GLN A 93 52.50 -65.99 24.72
C GLN A 93 52.78 -65.73 26.23
N ALA A 94 51.82 -66.31 26.92
CA ALA A 94 51.91 -67.29 28.02
C ALA A 94 52.98 -67.21 29.12
N LEU A 95 52.46 -67.19 30.34
CA LEU A 95 53.02 -68.04 31.40
C LEU A 95 51.92 -68.34 32.48
N VAL A 96 51.60 -69.59 32.61
CA VAL A 96 50.72 -70.17 33.63
C VAL A 96 51.47 -70.19 34.94
N GLU A 97 50.97 -69.63 36.02
CA GLU A 97 51.25 -70.08 37.38
C GLU A 97 49.97 -70.17 38.20
N SER A 98 49.63 -71.36 38.56
CA SER A 98 48.63 -71.74 39.52
C SER A 98 48.94 -71.30 40.93
N LYS A 99 48.07 -70.59 41.61
CA LYS A 99 48.01 -70.60 43.09
C LYS A 99 46.56 -70.49 43.61
N SER A 100 46.16 -71.52 44.25
CA SER A 100 45.40 -71.68 45.48
C SER A 100 44.09 -70.85 45.59
N ALA A 101 42.99 -71.58 45.57
CA ALA A 101 41.68 -71.11 45.97
C ALA A 101 41.71 -70.60 47.43
N VAL A 102 41.48 -69.29 47.55
CA VAL A 102 40.99 -68.70 48.80
C VAL A 102 39.49 -68.63 48.68
N ALA A 103 38.72 -69.14 49.64
CA ALA A 103 37.26 -69.08 49.70
C ALA A 103 36.77 -67.63 49.54
N PRO A 104 35.67 -67.39 48.80
CA PRO A 104 35.16 -66.01 48.61
C PRO A 104 34.69 -65.48 49.96
N GLN A 105 35.40 -64.51 50.47
CA GLN A 105 34.92 -63.65 51.53
C GLN A 105 33.68 -62.94 50.97
N ALA A 106 32.53 -63.08 51.66
CA ALA A 106 31.29 -62.38 51.25
C ALA A 106 31.57 -60.90 51.06
N ALA A 107 31.54 -60.44 49.80
CA ALA A 107 31.77 -59.07 49.46
C ALA A 107 30.74 -58.22 50.21
N THR A 108 31.20 -57.30 51.03
CA THR A 108 30.35 -56.27 51.63
C THR A 108 29.53 -55.61 50.52
N PRO A 109 28.20 -55.52 50.65
CA PRO A 109 27.38 -54.93 49.57
C PRO A 109 27.91 -53.55 49.25
N GLN A 110 28.38 -53.38 48.00
CA GLN A 110 28.89 -52.09 47.52
C GLN A 110 27.70 -51.15 47.35
N ASN A 111 27.73 -49.97 47.92
CA ASN A 111 26.77 -48.89 47.71
C ASN A 111 27.46 -47.73 46.99
N GLY A 112 26.66 -46.93 46.19
CA GLY A 112 27.18 -45.77 45.49
C GLY A 112 27.61 -46.06 44.05
N TRP A 113 28.31 -45.07 43.46
CA TRP A 113 28.74 -45.11 42.07
C TRP A 113 29.91 -46.09 41.87
N GLN A 114 29.78 -46.88 40.83
CA GLN A 114 30.81 -47.82 40.37
C GLN A 114 30.97 -47.72 38.86
N THR A 115 32.18 -47.88 38.33
CA THR A 115 32.43 -47.87 36.88
C THR A 115 33.15 -49.18 36.52
N ASP A 116 32.65 -49.83 35.49
CA ASP A 116 33.19 -51.05 34.94
C ASP A 116 33.10 -50.99 33.40
N ASN A 117 34.27 -51.16 32.71
CA ASN A 117 34.35 -51.15 31.24
C ASN A 117 33.60 -50.01 30.58
N GLU A 118 33.93 -48.75 30.97
CA GLU A 118 33.33 -47.51 30.47
C GLU A 118 31.81 -47.33 30.82
N SER A 119 31.19 -48.29 31.49
CA SER A 119 29.83 -48.16 31.96
C SER A 119 29.79 -47.76 33.43
N SER A 120 28.90 -46.81 33.77
CA SER A 120 28.67 -46.37 35.14
C SER A 120 27.42 -47.07 35.70
N TYR A 121 27.47 -47.47 36.94
CA TYR A 121 26.40 -48.14 37.69
C TYR A 121 26.22 -47.41 39.03
N TYR A 122 25.04 -47.47 39.58
CA TYR A 122 24.79 -47.08 40.97
C TYR A 122 24.21 -48.23 41.76
N TYR A 123 24.80 -48.49 42.89
CA TYR A 123 24.37 -49.60 43.79
C TYR A 123 23.67 -49.05 45.02
N LYS A 124 22.55 -49.63 45.37
CA LYS A 124 21.80 -49.38 46.60
C LYS A 124 21.50 -50.74 47.23
N ASP A 125 21.87 -50.86 48.50
CA ASP A 125 21.72 -52.13 49.26
C ASP A 125 22.35 -53.33 48.54
N GLY A 126 23.49 -53.07 47.89
CA GLY A 126 24.24 -54.10 47.16
C GLY A 126 23.67 -54.51 45.79
N GLN A 127 22.60 -53.88 45.33
CA GLN A 127 21.98 -54.15 44.05
C GLN A 127 22.11 -52.98 43.08
N LYS A 128 22.34 -53.25 41.79
CA LYS A 128 22.31 -52.22 40.75
C LYS A 128 20.90 -51.61 40.65
N VAL A 129 20.83 -50.29 40.68
CA VAL A 129 19.56 -49.65 40.40
C VAL A 129 19.24 -49.63 38.91
N ILE A 130 17.96 -49.66 38.53
CA ILE A 130 17.44 -49.59 37.16
C ILE A 130 16.38 -48.50 37.06
N GLY A 131 16.08 -48.07 35.84
CA GLY A 131 15.05 -47.02 35.58
C GLY A 131 15.55 -45.63 35.98
N GLN A 132 14.57 -44.67 36.11
CA GLN A 132 14.88 -43.35 36.58
C GLN A 132 15.14 -43.31 38.07
N GLN A 133 16.24 -42.70 38.47
CA GLN A 133 16.70 -42.60 39.87
C GLN A 133 17.10 -41.14 40.20
N SER A 134 16.75 -40.71 41.41
CA SER A 134 17.23 -39.43 41.94
C SER A 134 18.37 -39.73 42.94
N ILE A 135 19.57 -39.26 42.63
CA ILE A 135 20.78 -39.48 43.41
C ILE A 135 21.41 -38.12 43.68
N ASP A 136 21.59 -37.74 44.93
CA ASP A 136 22.16 -36.46 45.38
C ASP A 136 21.51 -35.25 44.73
N GLY A 137 20.14 -35.27 44.58
CA GLY A 137 19.35 -34.20 43.99
C GLY A 137 19.42 -34.09 42.45
N LYS A 138 20.11 -35.05 41.80
CA LYS A 138 20.16 -35.13 40.33
C LYS A 138 19.44 -36.37 39.83
N ASN A 139 18.81 -36.31 38.68
CA ASN A 139 18.04 -37.38 38.07
C ASN A 139 18.89 -38.11 37.02
N TYR A 140 18.88 -39.42 37.04
CA TYR A 140 19.62 -40.30 36.14
C TYR A 140 18.71 -41.40 35.60
N TYR A 141 19.10 -42.03 34.51
CA TYR A 141 18.46 -43.23 33.99
C TYR A 141 19.43 -44.37 33.81
N PHE A 142 19.04 -45.54 34.30
CA PHE A 142 19.77 -46.78 34.16
C PHE A 142 18.95 -47.76 33.35
N ASN A 143 19.55 -48.44 32.38
CA ASN A 143 18.89 -49.47 31.61
C ASN A 143 18.60 -50.72 32.46
N ASP A 144 18.00 -51.76 31.87
CA ASP A 144 17.64 -53.00 32.56
C ASP A 144 18.89 -53.79 33.07
N GLN A 145 20.10 -53.49 32.54
CA GLN A 145 21.38 -54.01 33.02
C GLN A 145 22.02 -53.14 34.12
N GLY A 146 21.33 -52.07 34.52
CA GLY A 146 21.79 -51.12 35.52
C GLY A 146 22.87 -50.15 34.99
N GLN A 147 23.09 -50.08 33.67
CA GLN A 147 24.05 -49.16 33.07
C GLN A 147 23.46 -47.74 32.95
N GLN A 148 24.20 -46.72 33.45
CA GLN A 148 23.82 -45.34 33.32
C GLN A 148 23.73 -44.95 31.83
N GLN A 149 22.65 -44.31 31.43
CA GLN A 149 22.46 -43.80 30.06
C GLN A 149 22.94 -42.35 29.98
N LYS A 150 23.73 -42.05 28.96
CA LYS A 150 24.35 -40.73 28.69
C LYS A 150 24.04 -40.34 27.24
N ASN A 151 23.91 -39.03 26.94
CA ASN A 151 23.48 -38.56 25.62
C ASN A 151 22.27 -39.33 25.06
N TYR A 152 21.28 -39.57 25.91
CA TYR A 152 20.23 -40.55 25.67
C TYR A 152 18.84 -39.92 25.81
N PHE A 153 17.95 -40.19 24.82
CA PHE A 153 16.53 -39.87 24.89
C PHE A 153 15.75 -41.02 25.42
N LEU A 154 15.04 -40.81 26.50
CA LEU A 154 14.10 -41.77 27.09
C LEU A 154 12.67 -41.38 26.75
N ASN A 155 11.95 -42.29 26.07
CA ASN A 155 10.50 -42.15 25.88
C ASN A 155 9.79 -43.06 26.90
N GLN A 156 9.08 -42.46 27.84
CA GLN A 156 8.38 -43.18 28.90
C GLN A 156 7.05 -42.51 29.24
N ALA A 157 5.97 -43.24 29.32
CA ALA A 157 4.64 -42.75 29.67
C ALA A 157 4.19 -41.55 28.82
N ASN A 158 4.39 -41.60 27.51
CA ASN A 158 4.12 -40.52 26.54
C ASN A 158 4.88 -39.21 26.78
N ARG A 159 5.99 -39.28 27.47
CA ARG A 159 6.92 -38.16 27.70
C ARG A 159 8.31 -38.52 27.22
N THR A 160 9.04 -37.50 26.71
CA THR A 160 10.42 -37.65 26.30
C THR A 160 11.30 -36.94 27.33
N TYR A 161 12.37 -37.58 27.76
CA TYR A 161 13.40 -37.04 28.66
C TYR A 161 14.75 -37.10 27.94
N TYR A 162 15.68 -36.25 28.30
CA TYR A 162 17.05 -36.29 27.80
C TYR A 162 18.04 -36.36 28.94
N PHE A 163 18.97 -37.31 28.86
CA PHE A 163 20.07 -37.47 29.77
C PHE A 163 21.37 -37.01 29.10
N GLN A 164 22.03 -36.08 29.72
CA GLN A 164 23.18 -35.35 29.20
C GLN A 164 24.46 -36.24 29.14
N ALA A 165 25.58 -35.65 28.68
CA ALA A 165 26.86 -36.37 28.57
C ALA A 165 27.37 -36.86 29.91
N ASP A 166 27.06 -36.19 31.02
CA ASP A 166 27.37 -36.63 32.38
C ASP A 166 26.37 -37.62 32.95
N GLY A 167 25.30 -37.91 32.18
CA GLY A 167 24.22 -38.79 32.56
C GLY A 167 23.11 -38.14 33.39
N THR A 168 23.22 -36.85 33.73
CA THR A 168 22.18 -36.12 34.44
C THR A 168 21.02 -35.81 33.50
N ARG A 169 19.76 -35.89 33.98
CA ARG A 169 18.60 -35.48 33.22
C ARG A 169 18.63 -33.96 33.03
N LEU A 170 18.34 -33.49 31.80
CA LEU A 170 18.18 -32.09 31.52
C LEU A 170 16.79 -31.63 32.02
N ASP A 171 16.78 -30.78 33.02
CA ASP A 171 15.58 -30.16 33.58
C ASP A 171 15.67 -28.63 33.39
N ASP A 172 14.53 -27.97 33.01
CA ASP A 172 14.41 -26.53 32.78
C ASP A 172 15.47 -25.93 31.82
N GLY A 173 15.65 -26.56 30.65
CA GLY A 173 16.71 -26.15 29.74
C GLY A 173 16.46 -26.45 28.27
N PHE A 174 17.20 -25.71 27.44
CA PHE A 174 17.23 -25.93 26.00
C PHE A 174 18.28 -26.96 25.59
N TYR A 175 17.97 -27.75 24.59
CA TYR A 175 18.87 -28.70 23.96
C TYR A 175 18.84 -28.55 22.45
N ASN A 176 20.02 -28.40 21.85
CA ASN A 176 20.17 -28.29 20.39
C ASN A 176 20.73 -29.57 19.83
N ASN A 177 20.04 -30.17 18.87
CA ASN A 177 20.49 -31.37 18.20
C ASN A 177 19.97 -31.46 16.77
N TRP A 178 20.81 -31.89 15.82
CA TRP A 178 20.47 -32.05 14.40
C TRP A 178 19.79 -30.82 13.77
N GLY A 179 20.21 -29.61 14.17
CA GLY A 179 19.64 -28.36 13.65
C GLY A 179 18.31 -27.97 14.26
N HIS A 180 17.83 -28.71 15.25
CA HIS A 180 16.61 -28.41 16.00
C HIS A 180 16.92 -28.00 17.44
N THR A 181 16.05 -27.15 17.99
CA THR A 181 16.07 -26.75 19.40
C THR A 181 14.87 -27.40 20.10
N TYR A 182 15.12 -28.01 21.26
CA TYR A 182 14.14 -28.60 22.15
C TYR A 182 14.17 -27.88 23.49
N TYR A 183 13.07 -27.89 24.22
CA TYR A 183 12.99 -27.42 25.60
C TYR A 183 12.50 -28.53 26.52
N PHE A 184 13.25 -28.77 27.61
CA PHE A 184 12.87 -29.67 28.66
C PHE A 184 12.39 -28.88 29.86
N GLN A 185 11.20 -29.22 30.35
CA GLN A 185 10.51 -28.54 31.44
C GLN A 185 11.17 -28.84 32.79
N LYS A 186 10.71 -28.20 33.85
CA LYS A 186 11.23 -28.40 35.22
C LYS A 186 11.08 -29.83 35.72
N ASP A 187 10.13 -30.58 35.22
CA ASP A 187 9.97 -32.00 35.54
C ASP A 187 10.84 -32.91 34.62
N GLY A 188 11.66 -32.33 33.78
CA GLY A 188 12.53 -33.00 32.81
C GLY A 188 11.82 -33.51 31.57
N SER A 189 10.50 -33.37 31.46
CA SER A 189 9.78 -33.79 30.26
C SER A 189 9.97 -32.74 29.13
N ARG A 190 10.19 -33.21 27.88
CA ARG A 190 10.24 -32.37 26.71
C ARG A 190 8.89 -31.68 26.48
N LEU A 191 8.93 -30.41 26.19
CA LEU A 191 7.72 -29.67 25.78
C LEU A 191 7.40 -29.98 24.33
N ASP A 192 6.27 -30.67 24.10
CA ASP A 192 5.74 -30.99 22.80
C ASP A 192 4.39 -30.29 22.61
N ASN A 193 4.15 -29.74 21.40
CA ASN A 193 2.90 -29.06 21.00
C ASN A 193 2.47 -27.95 21.99
N GLY A 194 3.38 -27.06 22.34
CA GLY A 194 3.11 -26.07 23.37
C GLY A 194 3.89 -24.76 23.24
N PHE A 195 3.33 -23.72 23.84
CA PHE A 195 4.01 -22.43 23.99
C PHE A 195 4.89 -22.40 25.23
N TYR A 196 6.01 -21.72 25.10
CA TYR A 196 6.93 -21.44 26.19
C TYR A 196 7.29 -19.96 26.23
N ASN A 197 7.12 -19.35 27.39
CA ASN A 197 7.47 -17.93 27.59
C ASN A 197 8.72 -17.82 28.46
N ASN A 198 9.73 -17.09 27.96
CA ASN A 198 10.96 -16.87 28.67
C ASN A 198 11.57 -15.50 28.33
N TRP A 199 11.95 -14.72 29.35
CA TRP A 199 12.55 -13.39 29.23
C TRP A 199 11.79 -12.43 28.30
N GLY A 200 10.45 -12.44 28.34
CA GLY A 200 9.62 -11.61 27.49
C GLY A 200 9.43 -12.11 26.07
N HIS A 201 9.97 -13.27 25.72
CA HIS A 201 9.79 -13.91 24.41
C HIS A 201 8.87 -15.12 24.51
N THR A 202 8.06 -15.32 23.49
CA THR A 202 7.21 -16.51 23.33
C THR A 202 7.76 -17.41 22.23
N TYR A 203 7.88 -18.69 22.53
CA TYR A 203 8.31 -19.76 21.62
C TYR A 203 7.18 -20.76 21.44
N TYR A 204 7.18 -21.49 20.35
CA TYR A 204 6.30 -22.63 20.13
C TYR A 204 7.12 -23.86 19.79
N PHE A 205 6.85 -24.97 20.53
CA PHE A 205 7.42 -26.26 20.25
C PHE A 205 6.40 -27.13 19.56
N GLN A 206 6.79 -27.73 18.45
CA GLN A 206 5.93 -28.53 17.58
C GLN A 206 5.59 -29.88 18.23
N LYS A 207 4.78 -30.69 17.57
CA LYS A 207 4.34 -32.00 18.08
C LYS A 207 5.52 -32.99 18.28
N ASP A 208 6.60 -32.82 17.51
CA ASP A 208 7.84 -33.60 17.65
C ASP A 208 8.82 -33.02 18.66
N GLY A 209 8.43 -31.96 19.37
CA GLY A 209 9.23 -31.25 20.35
C GLY A 209 10.23 -30.25 19.76
N SER A 210 10.36 -30.16 18.43
CA SER A 210 11.23 -29.18 17.82
C SER A 210 10.65 -27.76 17.90
N ARG A 211 11.50 -26.75 18.20
CA ARG A 211 11.07 -25.36 18.19
C ARG A 211 10.74 -24.93 16.76
N LEU A 212 9.65 -24.22 16.60
CA LEU A 212 9.28 -23.61 15.33
C LEU A 212 10.11 -22.35 15.10
N ASP A 213 10.98 -22.36 14.08
CA ASP A 213 11.78 -21.23 13.63
C ASP A 213 11.39 -20.86 12.19
N ASN A 214 11.33 -19.55 11.88
CA ASN A 214 11.00 -19.00 10.56
C ASN A 214 9.69 -19.58 9.96
N GLY A 215 8.64 -19.70 10.76
CA GLY A 215 7.42 -20.36 10.35
C GLY A 215 6.14 -19.76 10.90
N PHE A 216 5.05 -20.01 10.15
CA PHE A 216 3.70 -19.70 10.61
C PHE A 216 3.13 -20.85 11.42
N TYR A 217 2.35 -20.52 12.43
CA TYR A 217 1.58 -21.45 13.23
C TYR A 217 0.13 -21.01 13.33
N ASN A 218 -0.79 -21.91 13.01
CA ASN A 218 -2.22 -21.67 13.11
C ASN A 218 -2.81 -22.43 14.29
N ASN A 219 -3.49 -21.70 15.17
CA ASN A 219 -4.13 -22.29 16.34
C ASN A 219 -5.42 -21.56 16.71
N TRP A 220 -6.54 -22.30 16.89
CA TRP A 220 -7.86 -21.78 17.24
C TRP A 220 -8.31 -20.58 16.38
N GLY A 221 -8.06 -20.62 15.05
CA GLY A 221 -8.44 -19.55 14.14
C GLY A 221 -7.50 -18.35 14.14
N HIS A 222 -6.39 -18.39 14.86
CA HIS A 222 -5.36 -17.37 14.87
C HIS A 222 -4.09 -17.85 14.17
N THR A 223 -3.45 -16.95 13.46
CA THR A 223 -2.15 -17.18 12.82
C THR A 223 -1.07 -16.42 13.57
N TYR A 224 0.02 -17.09 13.86
CA TYR A 224 1.23 -16.57 14.51
C TYR A 224 2.43 -16.74 13.57
N TYR A 225 3.45 -15.93 13.74
CA TYR A 225 4.74 -16.10 13.08
C TYR A 225 5.86 -16.16 14.11
N PHE A 226 6.74 -17.15 13.96
CA PHE A 226 7.96 -17.31 14.75
C PHE A 226 9.16 -17.03 13.84
N GLY A 227 9.99 -16.06 14.21
CA GLY A 227 11.14 -15.64 13.43
C GLY A 227 12.35 -16.55 13.61
N GLN A 228 13.49 -16.09 13.10
CA GLN A 228 14.78 -16.76 13.34
C GLN A 228 15.04 -16.81 14.85
N GLY A 229 15.41 -18.01 15.35
CA GLY A 229 15.58 -18.23 16.78
C GLY A 229 14.27 -18.51 17.52
N GLY A 230 13.16 -18.72 16.79
CA GLY A 230 11.89 -19.18 17.31
C GLY A 230 11.10 -18.17 18.14
N VAL A 231 11.51 -16.89 18.15
CA VAL A 231 10.79 -15.84 18.86
C VAL A 231 9.52 -15.47 18.09
N ARG A 232 8.37 -15.48 18.78
CA ARG A 232 7.11 -15.01 18.20
C ARG A 232 7.21 -13.52 17.86
N LEU A 233 6.73 -13.14 16.67
CA LEU A 233 6.60 -11.74 16.29
C LEU A 233 5.36 -11.14 16.94
N ASP A 234 5.55 -10.17 17.80
CA ASP A 234 4.51 -9.40 18.46
C ASP A 234 4.64 -7.92 18.06
N ASP A 235 3.50 -7.27 17.77
CA ASP A 235 3.39 -5.85 17.43
C ASP A 235 4.34 -5.43 16.28
N GLY A 236 4.28 -6.14 15.16
CA GLY A 236 5.20 -5.89 14.06
C GLY A 236 4.73 -6.31 12.68
N PHE A 237 5.35 -5.69 11.68
CA PHE A 237 5.17 -6.06 10.29
C PHE A 237 6.13 -7.19 9.89
N TYR A 238 5.65 -8.07 9.03
CA TYR A 238 6.41 -9.15 8.43
C TYR A 238 6.20 -9.19 6.92
N ASN A 239 7.29 -9.18 6.17
CA ASN A 239 7.27 -9.28 4.71
C ASN A 239 7.69 -10.67 4.27
N ASN A 240 6.85 -11.32 3.48
CA ASN A 240 7.14 -12.65 2.95
C ASN A 240 6.47 -12.86 1.58
N TRP A 241 7.22 -13.39 0.61
CA TRP A 241 6.76 -13.68 -0.75
C TRP A 241 6.04 -12.51 -1.43
N GLY A 242 6.51 -11.26 -1.24
CA GLY A 242 5.91 -10.07 -1.83
C GLY A 242 4.64 -9.56 -1.12
N HIS A 243 4.26 -10.17 0.00
CA HIS A 243 3.16 -9.72 0.85
C HIS A 243 3.67 -9.16 2.18
N THR A 244 2.96 -8.17 2.70
CA THR A 244 3.16 -7.62 4.03
C THR A 244 2.06 -8.08 4.96
N TYR A 245 2.43 -8.57 6.15
CA TYR A 245 1.53 -8.99 7.22
C TYR A 245 1.76 -8.12 8.45
N TYR A 246 0.77 -8.00 9.31
CA TYR A 246 0.91 -7.38 10.62
C TYR A 246 0.47 -8.36 11.72
N PHE A 247 1.32 -8.48 12.73
CA PHE A 247 1.03 -9.25 13.95
C PHE A 247 0.86 -8.27 15.09
N GLY A 248 -0.30 -8.30 15.74
CA GLY A 248 -0.63 -7.41 16.83
C GLY A 248 0.04 -7.80 18.15
N GLN A 249 -0.27 -7.05 19.19
CA GLN A 249 0.14 -7.38 20.54
C GLN A 249 -0.39 -8.77 20.92
N GLY A 250 0.49 -9.68 21.34
CA GLY A 250 0.15 -11.09 21.58
C GLY A 250 0.35 -11.99 20.35
N GLY A 251 0.94 -11.46 19.27
CA GLY A 251 1.42 -12.20 18.11
C GLY A 251 0.35 -12.70 17.16
N VAL A 252 -0.91 -12.30 17.33
CA VAL A 252 -1.99 -12.69 16.41
C VAL A 252 -1.91 -11.87 15.14
N ARG A 253 -1.91 -12.55 13.97
CA ARG A 253 -1.98 -11.87 12.67
C ARG A 253 -3.31 -11.12 12.52
N LEU A 254 -3.25 -9.92 12.01
CA LEU A 254 -4.44 -9.15 11.66
C LEU A 254 -4.97 -9.63 10.30
N ASP A 255 -6.18 -10.17 10.30
CA ASP A 255 -6.90 -10.61 9.13
C ASP A 255 -8.22 -9.81 9.01
N ASP A 256 -8.59 -9.42 7.77
CA ASP A 256 -9.82 -8.70 7.44
C ASP A 256 -10.05 -7.44 8.30
N GLY A 257 -9.03 -6.58 8.40
CA GLY A 257 -9.11 -5.43 9.30
C GLY A 257 -8.27 -4.22 8.91
N PHE A 258 -8.69 -3.07 9.43
CA PHE A 258 -7.91 -1.83 9.34
C PHE A 258 -6.89 -1.74 10.48
N TYR A 259 -5.73 -1.19 10.16
CA TYR A 259 -4.68 -0.87 11.11
C TYR A 259 -4.17 0.56 10.90
N ASN A 260 -4.13 1.33 11.99
CA ASN A 260 -3.62 2.69 11.97
C ASN A 260 -2.24 2.74 12.62
N ASN A 261 -1.26 3.24 11.89
CA ASN A 261 0.10 3.38 12.39
C ASN A 261 0.80 4.59 11.75
N TRP A 262 1.52 5.38 12.56
CA TRP A 262 2.28 6.58 12.13
C TRP A 262 1.48 7.54 11.25
N GLY A 263 0.18 7.74 11.54
CA GLY A 263 -0.69 8.64 10.78
C GLY A 263 -1.21 8.07 9.46
N HIS A 264 -0.93 6.81 9.15
CA HIS A 264 -1.46 6.10 8.00
C HIS A 264 -2.45 5.02 8.40
N THR A 265 -3.42 4.77 7.53
CA THR A 265 -4.37 3.66 7.66
C THR A 265 -4.01 2.59 6.64
N TYR A 266 -3.91 1.34 7.07
CA TYR A 266 -3.68 0.15 6.25
C TYR A 266 -4.89 -0.77 6.32
N TYR A 267 -5.08 -1.61 5.33
CA TYR A 267 -6.07 -2.69 5.35
C TYR A 267 -5.40 -4.03 5.09
N PHE A 268 -5.68 -4.99 5.97
CA PHE A 268 -5.24 -6.37 5.83
C PHE A 268 -6.42 -7.22 5.37
N GLN A 269 -6.20 -8.01 4.33
CA GLN A 269 -7.20 -8.85 3.70
C GLN A 269 -7.51 -10.09 4.55
N LYS A 270 -8.46 -10.92 4.13
CA LYS A 270 -8.86 -12.15 4.86
C LYS A 270 -7.74 -13.17 5.01
N ASP A 271 -6.77 -13.17 4.11
CA ASP A 271 -5.58 -14.01 4.18
C ASP A 271 -4.45 -13.38 5.00
N GLY A 272 -4.69 -12.23 5.62
CA GLY A 272 -3.74 -11.45 6.40
C GLY A 272 -2.76 -10.61 5.57
N SER A 273 -2.80 -10.69 4.24
CA SER A 273 -1.95 -9.86 3.40
C SER A 273 -2.42 -8.41 3.38
N ARG A 274 -1.48 -7.44 3.47
CA ARG A 274 -1.80 -6.02 3.31
C ARG A 274 -2.25 -5.74 1.88
N LEU A 275 -3.31 -4.96 1.74
CA LEU A 275 -3.76 -4.47 0.45
C LEU A 275 -2.86 -3.34 -0.01
N ASP A 276 -2.07 -3.60 -1.06
CA ASP A 276 -1.21 -2.63 -1.72
C ASP A 276 -1.71 -2.36 -3.13
N ASN A 277 -1.66 -1.11 -3.57
CA ASN A 277 -2.05 -0.65 -4.91
C ASN A 277 -3.45 -1.14 -5.35
N GLY A 278 -4.44 -1.02 -4.46
CA GLY A 278 -5.75 -1.61 -4.68
C GLY A 278 -6.91 -0.82 -4.09
N PHE A 279 -8.11 -1.11 -4.63
CA PHE A 279 -9.37 -0.58 -4.11
C PHE A 279 -9.99 -1.54 -3.09
N TYR A 280 -10.62 -0.97 -2.10
CA TYR A 280 -11.41 -1.67 -1.10
C TYR A 280 -12.77 -1.01 -0.92
N ASN A 281 -13.83 -1.81 -1.02
CA ASN A 281 -15.20 -1.34 -0.83
C ASN A 281 -15.74 -1.85 0.49
N ASN A 282 -16.18 -0.93 1.35
CA ASN A 282 -16.77 -1.28 2.65
C ASN A 282 -17.83 -0.25 3.07
N TRP A 283 -18.97 -0.73 3.60
CA TRP A 283 -20.08 0.08 4.08
C TRP A 283 -20.55 1.16 3.08
N GLY A 284 -20.56 0.85 1.77
CA GLY A 284 -20.96 1.80 0.72
C GLY A 284 -19.91 2.85 0.36
N HIS A 285 -18.71 2.76 0.89
CA HIS A 285 -17.57 3.61 0.56
C HIS A 285 -16.50 2.85 -0.21
N THR A 286 -15.84 3.54 -1.12
CA THR A 286 -14.66 3.04 -1.85
C THR A 286 -13.42 3.73 -1.32
N TYR A 287 -12.41 2.94 -0.99
CA TYR A 287 -11.09 3.39 -0.54
C TYR A 287 -10.03 2.95 -1.54
N TYR A 288 -8.90 3.64 -1.58
CA TYR A 288 -7.73 3.22 -2.34
C TYR A 288 -6.49 3.21 -1.44
N PHE A 289 -5.72 2.14 -1.53
CA PHE A 289 -4.45 1.96 -0.86
C PHE A 289 -3.32 2.04 -1.88
N GLY A 290 -2.31 2.85 -1.60
CA GLY A 290 -1.18 3.05 -2.49
C GLY A 290 -0.23 1.84 -2.56
N ASN A 291 0.86 1.99 -3.29
CA ASN A 291 1.89 0.94 -3.43
C ASN A 291 2.64 0.65 -2.11
N ASP A 292 2.56 1.55 -1.16
CA ASP A 292 3.08 1.42 0.21
C ASP A 292 2.04 0.87 1.19
N GLY A 293 0.85 0.52 0.70
CA GLY A 293 -0.29 0.06 1.48
C GLY A 293 -0.99 1.15 2.29
N ALA A 294 -0.53 2.40 2.25
CA ALA A 294 -1.20 3.50 2.94
C ALA A 294 -2.47 3.92 2.20
N ARG A 295 -3.58 4.11 2.95
CA ARG A 295 -4.82 4.64 2.40
C ARG A 295 -4.61 6.07 1.90
N TRP A 296 -5.17 6.37 0.76
CA TRP A 296 -5.17 7.72 0.23
C TRP A 296 -6.23 8.58 0.93
N ASP A 297 -5.77 9.59 1.64
CA ASP A 297 -6.59 10.58 2.33
C ASP A 297 -6.27 11.98 1.78
N ASN A 298 -7.30 12.82 1.55
CA ASN A 298 -7.20 14.17 0.98
C ASN A 298 -6.40 14.20 -0.34
N ARG A 299 -6.62 13.25 -1.23
CA ARG A 299 -5.76 13.07 -2.40
C ARG A 299 -6.57 12.87 -3.69
N PHE A 300 -6.09 13.50 -4.76
CA PHE A 300 -6.61 13.26 -6.11
C PHE A 300 -5.99 11.99 -6.72
N MET A 301 -6.79 11.33 -7.55
CA MET A 301 -6.36 10.24 -8.43
C MET A 301 -6.69 10.62 -9.87
N ASN A 302 -5.71 10.50 -10.75
CA ASN A 302 -5.91 10.56 -12.20
C ASN A 302 -5.88 9.13 -12.75
N ALA A 303 -7.03 8.62 -13.15
CA ALA A 303 -7.16 7.27 -13.68
C ALA A 303 -8.25 7.19 -14.75
N TRP A 304 -8.03 6.35 -15.77
CA TRP A 304 -9.00 6.11 -16.85
C TRP A 304 -9.53 7.38 -17.53
N GLY A 305 -8.66 8.41 -17.68
CA GLY A 305 -8.98 9.68 -18.27
C GLY A 305 -9.90 10.58 -17.44
N ASN A 306 -10.10 10.25 -16.16
CA ASN A 306 -10.92 11.00 -15.21
C ASN A 306 -10.14 11.30 -13.93
N VAL A 307 -10.60 12.33 -13.23
CA VAL A 307 -10.06 12.73 -11.93
C VAL A 307 -11.04 12.35 -10.84
N TYR A 308 -10.53 11.75 -9.77
CA TYR A 308 -11.23 11.32 -8.58
C TYR A 308 -10.62 12.00 -7.36
N TYR A 309 -11.35 12.05 -6.25
CA TYR A 309 -10.84 12.57 -5.00
C TYR A 309 -11.24 11.72 -3.81
N PHE A 310 -10.26 11.33 -3.01
CA PHE A 310 -10.46 10.66 -1.73
C PHE A 310 -10.43 11.71 -0.62
N GLY A 311 -11.48 11.75 0.21
CA GLY A 311 -11.66 12.73 1.27
C GLY A 311 -10.73 12.53 2.47
N LYS A 312 -10.95 13.31 3.51
CA LYS A 312 -10.17 13.22 4.76
C LYS A 312 -10.30 11.86 5.45
N ASP A 313 -11.41 11.19 5.27
CA ASP A 313 -11.73 9.86 5.79
C ASP A 313 -11.27 8.72 4.85
N GLY A 314 -10.59 9.06 3.76
CA GLY A 314 -10.15 8.15 2.72
C GLY A 314 -11.26 7.68 1.79
N ALA A 315 -12.51 8.07 2.01
CA ALA A 315 -13.61 7.67 1.16
C ALA A 315 -13.59 8.43 -0.18
N LEU A 316 -13.80 7.72 -1.28
CA LEU A 316 -14.03 8.32 -2.60
C LEU A 316 -15.25 9.24 -2.54
N LEU A 317 -15.12 10.49 -2.98
CA LEU A 317 -16.24 11.40 -3.11
C LEU A 317 -17.11 11.00 -4.31
N GLN A 318 -18.36 10.68 -4.05
CA GLN A 318 -19.34 10.26 -5.06
C GLN A 318 -20.64 11.02 -4.89
N GLY A 319 -21.23 11.54 -5.99
CA GLY A 319 -22.53 12.22 -6.01
C GLY A 319 -22.61 13.46 -5.14
N ARG A 320 -21.49 14.14 -4.85
CA ARG A 320 -21.42 15.30 -3.96
C ARG A 320 -20.33 16.29 -4.34
N SER A 321 -20.43 17.50 -3.79
CA SER A 321 -19.44 18.55 -3.94
C SER A 321 -18.56 18.67 -2.70
N THR A 322 -17.34 19.17 -2.90
CA THR A 322 -16.43 19.54 -1.81
C THR A 322 -15.74 20.87 -2.12
N ASN A 323 -15.39 21.63 -1.10
CA ASN A 323 -14.55 22.82 -1.23
C ASN A 323 -13.18 22.59 -0.59
N LEU A 324 -12.13 22.64 -1.40
CA LEU A 324 -10.75 22.46 -0.97
C LEU A 324 -10.00 23.77 -0.71
N GLY A 325 -10.75 24.88 -0.51
CA GLY A 325 -10.18 26.22 -0.25
C GLY A 325 -9.90 27.05 -1.50
N TYR A 326 -10.16 26.50 -2.71
CA TYR A 326 -9.96 27.20 -3.99
C TYR A 326 -11.16 27.04 -4.93
N GLY A 327 -12.35 26.75 -4.40
CA GLY A 327 -13.60 26.61 -5.12
C GLY A 327 -14.28 25.27 -4.89
N ASN A 328 -15.57 25.20 -5.27
CA ASN A 328 -16.35 23.98 -5.20
C ASN A 328 -16.00 23.05 -6.35
N LEU A 329 -15.72 21.80 -6.03
CA LEU A 329 -15.51 20.70 -6.98
C LEU A 329 -16.68 19.72 -6.85
N ASP A 330 -17.27 19.35 -7.96
CA ASP A 330 -18.40 18.44 -8.04
C ASP A 330 -17.91 17.07 -8.52
N PHE A 331 -18.43 16.00 -7.91
CA PHE A 331 -18.15 14.62 -8.31
C PHE A 331 -19.47 13.89 -8.62
N ASP A 332 -19.49 13.17 -9.73
CA ASP A 332 -20.66 12.40 -10.15
C ASP A 332 -20.87 11.13 -9.29
N SER A 333 -21.91 10.36 -9.57
CA SER A 333 -22.23 9.12 -8.85
C SER A 333 -21.16 8.05 -8.96
N GLN A 334 -20.27 8.13 -9.96
CA GLN A 334 -19.10 7.26 -10.12
C GLN A 334 -17.82 7.83 -9.49
N GLY A 335 -17.92 9.02 -8.87
CA GLY A 335 -16.78 9.71 -8.25
C GLY A 335 -15.88 10.47 -9.23
N ARG A 336 -16.27 10.63 -10.50
CA ARG A 336 -15.50 11.38 -11.48
C ARG A 336 -15.74 12.87 -11.29
N LEU A 337 -14.67 13.66 -11.37
CA LEU A 337 -14.78 15.12 -11.35
C LEU A 337 -15.72 15.58 -12.46
N THR A 338 -16.65 16.45 -12.12
CA THR A 338 -17.64 17.02 -13.03
C THR A 338 -17.89 18.50 -12.70
N SER A 339 -19.01 19.04 -13.14
CA SER A 339 -19.46 20.39 -12.80
C SER A 339 -20.98 20.41 -12.77
N SER A 340 -21.56 21.27 -11.93
CA SER A 340 -22.98 21.62 -11.96
C SER A 340 -23.40 22.21 -13.30
N ASN A 341 -22.50 22.84 -14.05
CA ASN A 341 -22.67 23.17 -15.45
C ASN A 341 -22.38 21.94 -16.34
N ALA A 342 -23.40 21.39 -16.98
CA ALA A 342 -23.27 20.15 -17.75
C ALA A 342 -22.25 20.23 -18.91
N PHE A 343 -22.09 21.40 -19.56
CA PHE A 343 -21.10 21.55 -20.61
C PHE A 343 -19.68 21.50 -20.06
N ILE A 344 -19.39 22.25 -18.99
CA ILE A 344 -18.09 22.18 -18.31
C ILE A 344 -17.83 20.76 -17.80
N GLY A 345 -18.84 20.13 -17.18
CA GLY A 345 -18.73 18.73 -16.71
C GLY A 345 -18.34 17.74 -17.82
N SER A 346 -18.81 17.97 -19.05
CA SER A 346 -18.51 17.11 -20.20
C SER A 346 -17.09 17.24 -20.75
N ILE A 347 -16.32 18.30 -20.36
CA ILE A 347 -14.99 18.59 -20.92
C ILE A 347 -13.88 18.79 -19.88
N VAL A 348 -14.25 18.90 -18.60
CA VAL A 348 -13.28 19.23 -17.53
C VAL A 348 -12.18 18.20 -17.40
N ASN A 349 -12.50 16.92 -17.46
CA ASN A 349 -11.50 15.87 -17.39
C ASN A 349 -10.54 15.92 -18.59
N GLY A 350 -11.05 16.14 -19.80
CA GLY A 350 -10.22 16.31 -20.98
C GLY A 350 -9.25 17.51 -20.86
N ALA A 351 -9.71 18.63 -20.31
CA ALA A 351 -8.87 19.81 -20.09
C ALA A 351 -7.76 19.53 -19.05
N ILE A 352 -8.08 18.82 -17.96
CA ILE A 352 -7.09 18.42 -16.96
C ILE A 352 -6.10 17.40 -17.53
N GLN A 353 -6.55 16.46 -18.37
CA GLN A 353 -5.61 15.59 -19.11
C GLN A 353 -4.67 16.35 -20.01
N GLY A 354 -5.11 17.46 -20.61
CA GLY A 354 -4.28 18.38 -21.40
C GLY A 354 -3.11 18.97 -20.60
N TRP A 355 -3.32 19.26 -19.30
CA TRP A 355 -2.23 19.63 -18.40
C TRP A 355 -1.35 18.45 -18.05
N ALA A 356 -1.93 17.35 -17.60
CA ALA A 356 -1.18 16.18 -17.15
C ALA A 356 -0.26 15.59 -18.23
N GLN A 357 -0.64 15.72 -19.51
CA GLN A 357 0.12 15.17 -20.64
C GLN A 357 1.03 16.21 -21.33
N HIS A 358 0.60 17.47 -21.37
CA HIS A 358 1.20 18.50 -22.23
C HIS A 358 1.37 19.86 -21.56
N GLN A 359 0.99 19.98 -20.29
CA GLN A 359 1.09 21.20 -19.50
C GLN A 359 0.37 22.44 -20.14
N ILE A 360 -0.75 22.19 -20.82
CA ILE A 360 -1.67 23.25 -21.29
C ILE A 360 -2.73 23.52 -20.24
N LEU A 361 -2.85 24.80 -19.84
CA LEU A 361 -3.67 25.20 -18.70
C LEU A 361 -5.15 24.86 -18.88
N PRO A 362 -5.79 24.13 -17.95
CA PRO A 362 -7.20 23.72 -18.06
C PRO A 362 -8.16 24.91 -18.21
N SER A 363 -7.99 25.96 -17.42
CA SER A 363 -8.86 27.15 -17.49
C SER A 363 -8.83 27.84 -18.87
N LEU A 364 -7.67 27.87 -19.54
CA LEU A 364 -7.57 28.36 -20.91
C LEU A 364 -8.37 27.48 -21.87
N THR A 365 -8.15 26.15 -21.82
CA THR A 365 -8.84 25.20 -22.70
C THR A 365 -10.34 25.24 -22.53
N LEU A 366 -10.83 25.29 -21.28
CA LEU A 366 -12.25 25.40 -20.96
C LEU A 366 -12.86 26.70 -21.47
N ALA A 367 -12.18 27.83 -21.26
CA ALA A 367 -12.66 29.12 -21.72
C ALA A 367 -12.70 29.22 -23.25
N GLN A 368 -11.72 28.66 -23.94
CA GLN A 368 -11.74 28.54 -25.41
C GLN A 368 -12.90 27.67 -25.87
N ALA A 369 -13.08 26.48 -25.30
CA ALA A 369 -14.21 25.61 -25.64
C ALA A 369 -15.56 26.30 -25.48
N ILE A 370 -15.76 27.04 -24.38
CA ILE A 370 -16.97 27.80 -24.10
C ILE A 370 -17.23 28.88 -25.18
N LEU A 371 -16.21 29.67 -25.51
CA LEU A 371 -16.35 30.77 -26.47
C LEU A 371 -16.50 30.26 -27.91
N GLU A 372 -15.65 29.34 -28.33
CA GLU A 372 -15.61 28.86 -29.72
C GLU A 372 -16.86 28.04 -30.10
N SER A 373 -17.45 27.30 -29.13
CA SER A 373 -18.61 26.42 -29.37
C SER A 373 -19.95 27.05 -29.00
N ALA A 374 -19.95 28.29 -28.46
CA ALA A 374 -21.15 28.87 -27.84
C ALA A 374 -21.76 27.91 -26.79
N TRP A 375 -20.98 27.45 -25.83
CA TRP A 375 -21.41 26.47 -24.82
C TRP A 375 -21.82 25.11 -25.42
N GLY A 376 -21.13 24.65 -26.45
CA GLY A 376 -21.49 23.43 -27.16
C GLY A 376 -22.74 23.51 -28.02
N LYS A 377 -23.35 24.72 -28.17
CA LYS A 377 -24.62 24.92 -28.86
C LYS A 377 -24.48 25.22 -30.36
N SER A 378 -23.28 25.54 -30.85
CA SER A 378 -23.06 25.70 -32.28
C SER A 378 -23.37 24.41 -33.02
N SER A 379 -23.83 24.48 -34.26
CA SER A 379 -24.16 23.28 -35.06
C SER A 379 -22.99 22.31 -35.16
N LEU A 380 -21.79 22.82 -35.31
CA LEU A 380 -20.58 22.03 -35.39
C LEU A 380 -20.26 21.32 -34.08
N ALA A 381 -20.48 21.99 -32.94
CA ALA A 381 -20.25 21.41 -31.62
C ALA A 381 -21.37 20.41 -31.23
N SER A 382 -22.62 20.79 -31.37
CA SER A 382 -23.77 19.99 -30.91
C SER A 382 -23.99 18.71 -31.69
N GLN A 383 -23.69 18.72 -33.01
CA GLN A 383 -23.90 17.57 -33.89
C GLN A 383 -22.64 16.70 -34.08
N TYR A 384 -21.46 17.31 -34.01
CA TYR A 384 -20.22 16.66 -34.42
C TYR A 384 -19.14 16.76 -33.35
N HIS A 385 -19.42 17.27 -32.16
CA HIS A 385 -18.50 17.45 -31.01
C HIS A 385 -17.24 18.27 -31.34
N ASN A 386 -17.26 19.07 -32.41
CA ASN A 386 -16.11 19.94 -32.73
C ASN A 386 -16.26 21.29 -32.02
N LEU A 387 -15.68 21.37 -30.83
CA LEU A 387 -15.79 22.52 -29.94
C LEU A 387 -14.94 23.73 -30.37
N PHE A 388 -13.93 23.53 -31.20
CA PHE A 388 -12.93 24.54 -31.55
C PHE A 388 -12.91 24.89 -33.04
N GLY A 389 -13.84 24.33 -33.84
CA GLY A 389 -13.93 24.56 -35.26
C GLY A 389 -12.67 24.10 -36.03
N ILE A 390 -12.02 23.04 -35.61
CA ILE A 390 -10.80 22.55 -36.26
C ILE A 390 -11.17 21.91 -37.59
N LYS A 391 -10.54 22.38 -38.66
CA LYS A 391 -10.74 21.85 -40.02
C LYS A 391 -9.95 20.57 -40.26
N GLY A 392 -10.38 19.80 -41.25
CA GLY A 392 -9.75 18.57 -41.71
C GLY A 392 -10.46 17.31 -41.22
N SER A 393 -9.69 16.28 -40.88
CA SER A 393 -10.20 14.98 -40.42
C SER A 393 -9.56 14.56 -39.12
N TYR A 394 -10.34 13.99 -38.19
CA TYR A 394 -9.89 13.34 -36.95
C TYR A 394 -10.05 11.83 -37.11
N LYS A 395 -8.93 11.09 -37.19
CA LYS A 395 -8.94 9.63 -37.37
C LYS A 395 -9.87 9.17 -38.51
N GLY A 396 -9.85 9.90 -39.62
CA GLY A 396 -10.72 9.63 -40.79
C GLY A 396 -12.14 10.22 -40.72
N MET A 397 -12.55 10.78 -39.57
CA MET A 397 -13.89 11.37 -39.38
C MET A 397 -13.89 12.86 -39.71
N SER A 398 -14.76 13.28 -40.63
CA SER A 398 -14.96 14.68 -41.00
C SER A 398 -16.43 14.93 -41.37
N VAL A 399 -16.77 16.19 -41.42
CA VAL A 399 -18.06 16.69 -41.93
C VAL A 399 -17.83 17.93 -42.77
N ASN A 400 -18.48 18.03 -43.93
CA ASN A 400 -18.46 19.21 -44.77
C ASN A 400 -19.52 20.20 -44.28
N MET A 401 -19.09 21.43 -44.00
CA MET A 401 -20.01 22.50 -43.57
C MET A 401 -19.73 23.82 -44.30
N PRO A 402 -20.74 24.64 -44.53
CA PRO A 402 -20.55 25.97 -45.09
C PRO A 402 -19.79 26.86 -44.11
N THR A 403 -18.73 27.52 -44.60
CA THR A 403 -17.96 28.51 -43.88
C THR A 403 -17.55 29.66 -44.77
N TYR A 404 -17.42 30.84 -44.19
CA TYR A 404 -16.93 32.02 -44.92
C TYR A 404 -15.40 32.05 -44.84
N GLU A 405 -14.77 32.20 -45.98
CA GLU A 405 -13.33 32.41 -46.12
C GLU A 405 -13.04 33.71 -46.85
N GLU A 406 -11.98 34.40 -46.48
CA GLU A 406 -11.53 35.62 -47.15
C GLU A 406 -10.56 35.30 -48.28
N TYR A 407 -10.95 35.68 -49.49
CA TYR A 407 -10.12 35.61 -50.69
C TYR A 407 -9.99 37.01 -51.30
N GLY A 408 -8.76 37.58 -51.30
CA GLY A 408 -8.49 38.89 -51.88
C GLY A 408 -9.29 40.02 -51.25
N GLY A 409 -9.56 39.99 -49.94
CA GLY A 409 -10.33 41.01 -49.21
C GLY A 409 -11.85 40.80 -49.34
N ARG A 410 -12.36 39.72 -49.94
CA ARG A 410 -13.77 39.40 -50.07
C ARG A 410 -14.12 38.14 -49.33
N MET A 411 -15.24 38.16 -48.60
CA MET A 411 -15.78 36.99 -47.92
C MET A 411 -16.53 36.11 -48.93
N VAL A 412 -16.09 34.88 -49.09
CA VAL A 412 -16.70 33.88 -49.99
C VAL A 412 -17.23 32.73 -49.15
N LEU A 413 -18.46 32.34 -49.37
CA LEU A 413 -19.08 31.14 -48.74
C LEU A 413 -18.53 29.89 -49.49
N ILE A 414 -17.87 29.02 -48.78
CA ILE A 414 -17.37 27.74 -49.29
C ILE A 414 -17.83 26.61 -48.40
N ASN A 415 -17.82 25.37 -48.91
CA ASN A 415 -17.91 24.18 -48.09
C ASN A 415 -16.51 23.67 -47.79
N ASP A 416 -16.24 23.48 -46.52
CA ASP A 416 -14.94 22.94 -46.07
C ASP A 416 -15.11 21.79 -45.08
N ALA A 417 -14.14 20.91 -45.02
CA ALA A 417 -14.13 19.76 -44.12
C ALA A 417 -13.73 20.18 -42.71
N PHE A 418 -14.53 19.83 -41.72
CA PHE A 418 -14.27 20.00 -40.31
C PHE A 418 -14.11 18.64 -39.65
N ARG A 419 -13.28 18.55 -38.63
CA ARG A 419 -13.10 17.35 -37.80
C ARG A 419 -14.41 17.02 -37.10
N ARG A 420 -14.76 15.73 -37.08
CA ARG A 420 -15.84 15.16 -36.28
C ARG A 420 -15.23 14.30 -35.21
N TYR A 421 -15.76 14.41 -33.98
CA TYR A 421 -15.25 13.67 -32.84
C TYR A 421 -16.32 12.74 -32.27
N PRO A 422 -15.92 11.63 -31.57
CA PRO A 422 -16.85 10.71 -30.91
C PRO A 422 -17.55 11.36 -29.71
N ASP A 423 -16.86 12.28 -29.03
CA ASP A 423 -17.34 13.02 -27.86
C ASP A 423 -16.58 14.34 -27.68
N ASN A 424 -17.01 15.13 -26.70
CA ASN A 424 -16.40 16.42 -26.39
C ASN A 424 -14.97 16.33 -25.87
N ASN A 425 -14.64 15.27 -25.09
CA ASN A 425 -13.28 15.08 -24.57
C ASN A 425 -12.27 14.83 -25.70
N ALA A 426 -12.65 14.05 -26.71
CA ALA A 426 -11.81 13.83 -27.89
C ALA A 426 -11.51 15.13 -28.65
N SER A 427 -12.49 16.06 -28.71
CA SER A 427 -12.29 17.39 -29.27
C SER A 427 -11.30 18.23 -28.44
N VAL A 428 -11.42 18.17 -27.11
CA VAL A 428 -10.51 18.87 -26.18
C VAL A 428 -9.08 18.33 -26.28
N GLN A 429 -8.91 17.02 -26.31
CA GLN A 429 -7.59 16.39 -26.45
C GLN A 429 -6.95 16.77 -27.81
N ASP A 430 -7.68 16.69 -28.91
CA ASP A 430 -7.18 17.06 -30.22
C ASP A 430 -6.87 18.56 -30.36
N HIS A 431 -7.59 19.41 -29.61
CA HIS A 431 -7.26 20.82 -29.52
C HIS A 431 -5.92 21.04 -28.78
N THR A 432 -5.71 20.33 -27.69
CA THR A 432 -4.42 20.36 -26.99
C THR A 432 -3.29 19.89 -27.91
N ASP A 433 -3.47 18.78 -28.61
CA ASP A 433 -2.56 18.29 -29.65
C ASP A 433 -2.29 19.33 -30.75
N PHE A 434 -3.32 20.04 -31.18
CA PHE A 434 -3.19 21.11 -32.14
C PHE A 434 -2.28 22.25 -31.63
N LEU A 435 -2.41 22.65 -30.36
CA LEU A 435 -1.53 23.65 -29.78
C LEU A 435 -0.09 23.15 -29.70
N ILE A 436 0.13 21.91 -29.29
CA ILE A 436 1.47 21.33 -29.17
C ILE A 436 2.15 21.13 -30.54
N LYS A 437 1.40 20.73 -31.56
CA LYS A 437 1.92 20.51 -32.93
C LYS A 437 2.28 21.82 -33.64
N ASN A 438 1.82 22.97 -33.17
CA ASN A 438 2.13 24.28 -33.75
C ASN A 438 3.11 25.05 -32.86
N SER A 439 4.35 25.18 -33.31
CA SER A 439 5.44 25.80 -32.54
C SER A 439 5.15 27.21 -32.03
N ARG A 440 4.24 27.95 -32.70
CA ARG A 440 3.84 29.30 -32.28
C ARG A 440 3.18 29.32 -30.89
N TYR A 441 2.59 28.20 -30.44
CA TYR A 441 1.91 28.09 -29.16
C TYR A 441 2.76 27.40 -28.09
N HIS A 442 4.03 27.07 -28.35
CA HIS A 442 4.90 26.38 -27.40
C HIS A 442 5.18 27.19 -26.13
N ASN A 443 5.06 28.49 -26.18
CA ASN A 443 5.17 29.37 -25.02
C ASN A 443 4.02 29.24 -24.02
N LEU A 444 2.95 28.52 -24.38
CA LEU A 444 1.84 28.14 -23.46
C LEU A 444 2.17 26.94 -22.58
N ILE A 445 3.16 26.14 -22.99
CA ILE A 445 3.54 24.91 -22.25
C ILE A 445 4.10 25.29 -20.88
N GLY A 446 3.54 24.76 -19.81
CA GLY A 446 3.96 25.00 -18.43
C GLY A 446 3.53 26.36 -17.85
N VAL A 447 2.73 27.15 -18.57
CA VAL A 447 2.18 28.41 -18.04
C VAL A 447 1.14 28.10 -16.98
N ARG A 448 1.38 28.57 -15.74
CA ARG A 448 0.50 28.35 -14.58
C ARG A 448 -0.44 29.51 -14.26
N ASP A 449 -0.30 30.64 -14.94
CA ASP A 449 -1.14 31.82 -14.74
C ASP A 449 -2.12 32.02 -15.90
N ALA A 450 -3.40 32.08 -15.61
CA ALA A 450 -4.47 32.22 -16.58
C ALA A 450 -4.42 33.57 -17.34
N ASN A 451 -3.96 34.65 -16.68
CA ASN A 451 -3.83 35.95 -17.35
C ASN A 451 -2.72 35.94 -18.40
N THR A 452 -1.62 35.28 -18.08
CA THR A 452 -0.49 35.08 -19.02
C THR A 452 -0.92 34.17 -20.17
N ALA A 453 -1.56 33.00 -19.88
CA ALA A 453 -2.01 32.07 -20.91
C ALA A 453 -3.01 32.73 -21.90
N THR A 454 -3.96 33.53 -21.39
CA THR A 454 -4.96 34.21 -22.23
C THR A 454 -4.35 35.32 -23.05
N TYR A 455 -3.28 35.98 -22.60
CA TYR A 455 -2.53 36.92 -23.37
C TYR A 455 -1.73 36.25 -24.51
N LEU A 456 -0.98 35.21 -24.16
CA LEU A 456 -0.11 34.48 -25.09
C LEU A 456 -0.91 33.83 -26.23
N ILE A 457 -1.97 33.12 -25.97
CA ILE A 457 -2.78 32.47 -27.01
C ILE A 457 -3.29 33.44 -28.07
N ARG A 458 -3.63 34.69 -27.67
CA ARG A 458 -4.01 35.72 -28.61
C ARG A 458 -2.79 36.31 -29.34
N ALA A 459 -1.70 36.62 -28.62
CA ALA A 459 -0.47 37.18 -29.19
C ALA A 459 0.10 36.24 -30.26
N ASP A 460 -0.01 34.93 -30.07
CA ASP A 460 0.40 33.89 -31.00
C ASP A 460 -0.55 33.74 -32.21
N GLY A 461 -1.59 34.54 -32.27
CA GLY A 461 -2.47 34.60 -33.42
C GLY A 461 -3.56 33.50 -33.47
N TYR A 462 -3.97 32.97 -32.31
CA TYR A 462 -5.11 32.05 -32.26
C TYR A 462 -6.41 32.75 -32.68
N ALA A 463 -6.59 33.99 -32.31
CA ALA A 463 -7.72 34.84 -32.72
C ALA A 463 -7.23 36.25 -33.10
N THR A 464 -7.90 36.89 -34.08
CA THR A 464 -7.59 38.23 -34.55
C THR A 464 -8.29 39.31 -33.74
N ALA A 465 -9.41 38.99 -33.07
CA ALA A 465 -10.19 39.94 -32.30
C ALA A 465 -9.40 40.54 -31.13
N SER A 466 -9.35 41.89 -31.06
CA SER A 466 -8.67 42.60 -29.98
C SER A 466 -9.25 42.31 -28.59
N SER A 467 -10.53 41.95 -28.49
CA SER A 467 -11.25 41.62 -27.27
C SER A 467 -11.06 40.17 -26.80
N TYR A 468 -10.39 39.30 -27.58
CA TYR A 468 -10.34 37.85 -27.30
C TYR A 468 -9.75 37.56 -25.93
N THR A 469 -8.63 38.15 -25.56
CA THR A 469 -8.01 38.02 -24.23
C THR A 469 -8.99 38.36 -23.10
N ASN A 470 -9.69 39.50 -23.24
CA ASN A 470 -10.66 39.94 -22.23
C ASN A 470 -11.89 39.01 -22.16
N SER A 471 -12.35 38.48 -23.29
CA SER A 471 -13.44 37.52 -23.34
C SER A 471 -13.05 36.22 -22.63
N LEU A 472 -11.85 35.69 -22.86
CA LEU A 472 -11.34 34.51 -22.15
C LEU A 472 -11.25 34.78 -20.65
N ARG A 473 -10.65 35.87 -20.19
CA ARG A 473 -10.54 36.25 -18.78
C ARG A 473 -11.89 36.41 -18.12
N SER A 474 -12.87 37.03 -18.82
CA SER A 474 -14.23 37.17 -18.31
C SER A 474 -14.89 35.79 -18.07
N VAL A 475 -14.76 34.87 -19.00
CA VAL A 475 -15.27 33.50 -18.84
C VAL A 475 -14.57 32.79 -17.70
N ILE A 476 -13.24 32.85 -17.64
CA ILE A 476 -12.48 32.20 -16.57
C ILE A 476 -12.91 32.70 -15.18
N ASN A 477 -13.06 34.02 -15.02
CA ASN A 477 -13.45 34.62 -13.75
C ASN A 477 -14.91 34.34 -13.40
N THR A 478 -15.84 34.47 -14.39
CA THR A 478 -17.29 34.27 -14.15
C THR A 478 -17.60 32.85 -13.70
N TYR A 479 -16.90 31.86 -14.23
CA TYR A 479 -17.14 30.45 -13.94
C TYR A 479 -16.08 29.84 -13.02
N ASP A 480 -15.20 30.66 -12.45
CA ASP A 480 -14.12 30.23 -11.54
C ASP A 480 -13.33 29.04 -12.09
N LEU A 481 -12.93 29.12 -13.37
CA LEU A 481 -12.30 27.99 -14.05
C LEU A 481 -10.90 27.67 -13.52
N THR A 482 -10.24 28.61 -12.84
CA THR A 482 -8.91 28.42 -12.25
C THR A 482 -8.90 27.37 -11.14
N ARG A 483 -10.07 27.01 -10.55
CA ARG A 483 -10.14 25.88 -9.60
C ARG A 483 -9.69 24.56 -10.24
N TYR A 484 -9.93 24.39 -11.55
CA TYR A 484 -9.49 23.19 -12.28
C TYR A 484 -7.99 23.20 -12.58
N ASP A 485 -7.36 24.39 -12.67
CA ASP A 485 -5.91 24.50 -12.71
C ASP A 485 -5.28 23.99 -11.40
N ARG A 486 -5.90 24.33 -10.26
CA ARG A 486 -5.46 23.84 -8.94
C ARG A 486 -5.57 22.32 -8.82
N VAL A 487 -6.65 21.74 -9.35
CA VAL A 487 -6.78 20.26 -9.41
C VAL A 487 -5.64 19.68 -10.24
N ALA A 488 -5.39 20.23 -11.44
CA ALA A 488 -4.34 19.75 -12.33
C ALA A 488 -2.94 19.81 -11.69
N PHE A 489 -2.65 20.89 -10.97
CA PHE A 489 -1.38 21.05 -10.25
C PHE A 489 -1.22 20.09 -9.05
N ASN A 490 -2.29 19.61 -8.46
CA ASN A 490 -2.27 18.62 -7.39
C ASN A 490 -2.20 17.16 -7.90
N LEU A 491 -2.20 16.95 -9.22
CA LEU A 491 -1.99 15.65 -9.85
C LEU A 491 -0.51 15.41 -10.22
N GLU A 492 0.31 16.45 -10.16
CA GLU A 492 1.77 16.36 -10.32
C GLU A 492 2.39 15.73 -9.06
#